data_c338a86f244aa3f28a357f57db3f3946
#
_entry.id   c338a86f244aa3f28a357f57db3f3946
#
_cell.length_a   1.000
_cell.length_b   1.000
_cell.length_c   1.000
_cell.angle_alpha   90.00
_cell.angle_beta   90.00
_cell.angle_gamma   90.00
#
_symmetry.space_group_name_H-M   'P 1'
#
loop_
_entity.id
_entity.type
_entity.pdbx_description
1 polymer ?
#
loop_
_entity_poly.entity_id
_entity_poly.type
_entity_poly.pdbx_seq_one_letter_code
_entity_poly.pdbx_strand_id
1 'polypeptide(L)' 'MRTTYHDDDDILVIRLSDKPIAREVSQDWNTHVSYAADGTAVEVVVLDAHASGALPVEVAHGRAA' A
#
# COMPACT_ATOMS: atom_id res chain seq x y z
N MET A 1 4.24 -5.67 -10.21
CA MET A 1 4.13 -4.90 -8.97
C MET A 1 4.75 -3.54 -9.14
N ARG A 2 4.11 -2.52 -8.64
CA ARG A 2 4.63 -1.16 -8.71
C ARG A 2 4.40 -0.46 -7.38
N THR A 3 5.42 0.24 -6.91
CA THR A 3 5.34 1.01 -5.67
C THR A 3 5.54 2.48 -6.00
N THR A 4 4.61 3.32 -5.55
CA THR A 4 4.67 4.76 -5.77
C THR A 4 4.49 5.46 -4.42
N TYR A 5 5.34 6.44 -4.16
CA TYR A 5 5.21 7.23 -2.95
C TYR A 5 4.95 8.69 -3.34
N HIS A 6 3.87 9.25 -2.81
CA HIS A 6 3.48 10.63 -3.03
C HIS A 6 3.92 11.43 -1.81
N ASP A 7 5.07 12.05 -1.88
CA ASP A 7 5.66 12.71 -0.71
C ASP A 7 4.89 13.95 -0.26
N ASP A 8 4.17 14.61 -1.18
CA ASP A 8 3.36 15.77 -0.83
C ASP A 8 2.25 15.41 0.13
N ASP A 9 1.67 14.22 -0.04
CA ASP A 9 0.54 13.75 0.74
C ASP A 9 0.91 12.66 1.74
N ASP A 10 2.15 12.22 1.71
CA ASP A 10 2.65 11.10 2.53
C ASP A 10 1.82 9.84 2.31
N ILE A 11 1.56 9.52 1.04
CA ILE A 11 0.76 8.36 0.66
C ILE A 11 1.63 7.36 -0.09
N LEU A 12 1.64 6.13 0.37
CA LEU A 12 2.33 5.03 -0.29
C LEU A 12 1.30 4.15 -1.01
N VAL A 13 1.53 3.89 -2.29
CA VAL A 13 0.64 3.05 -3.09
C VAL A 13 1.45 1.88 -3.63
N ILE A 14 0.99 0.67 -3.36
CA ILE A 14 1.61 -0.56 -3.86
C ILE A 14 0.61 -1.24 -4.78
N ARG A 15 0.92 -1.29 -6.07
CA ARG A 15 0.06 -1.94 -7.05
C ARG A 15 0.57 -3.35 -7.30
N LEU A 16 -0.26 -4.33 -6.99
CA LEU A 16 0.13 -5.73 -7.06
C LEU A 16 -0.28 -6.39 -8.38
N SER A 17 -1.35 -5.93 -8.99
CA SER A 17 -1.82 -6.48 -10.26
C SER A 17 -2.60 -5.44 -11.03
N ASP A 18 -2.93 -5.74 -12.29
CA ASP A 18 -3.73 -4.87 -13.14
C ASP A 18 -5.19 -5.28 -13.20
N LYS A 19 -5.61 -6.20 -12.35
CA LYS A 19 -7.01 -6.64 -12.34
C LYS A 19 -7.92 -5.49 -11.92
N PRO A 20 -9.16 -5.47 -12.44
CA PRO A 20 -10.13 -4.46 -12.00
C PRO A 20 -10.43 -4.62 -10.52
N ILE A 21 -10.61 -3.49 -9.85
CA ILE A 21 -10.93 -3.49 -8.43
C ILE A 21 -12.43 -3.73 -8.27
N ALA A 22 -12.79 -4.76 -7.52
CA ALA A 22 -14.17 -5.08 -7.23
C ALA A 22 -14.63 -4.54 -5.89
N ARG A 23 -13.73 -4.43 -4.92
CA ARG A 23 -14.06 -3.88 -3.60
C ARG A 23 -12.82 -3.36 -2.91
N GLU A 24 -13.05 -2.53 -1.90
CA GLU A 24 -11.98 -1.93 -1.12
C GLU A 24 -12.30 -2.16 0.35
N VAL A 25 -11.29 -2.54 1.12
CA VAL A 25 -11.43 -2.82 2.53
C VAL A 25 -10.43 -1.99 3.32
N SER A 26 -10.90 -1.34 4.38
CA SER A 26 -10.03 -0.61 5.29
C SER A 26 -9.46 -1.60 6.30
N GLN A 27 -8.16 -1.86 6.21
CA GLN A 27 -7.51 -2.80 7.12
C GLN A 27 -7.16 -2.15 8.45
N ASP A 28 -6.86 -0.86 8.41
CA ASP A 28 -6.46 -0.11 9.57
C ASP A 28 -6.86 1.34 9.31
N TRP A 29 -6.68 2.21 10.29
CA TRP A 29 -7.04 3.62 10.13
C TRP A 29 -6.34 4.28 8.94
N ASN A 30 -5.16 3.80 8.58
CA ASN A 30 -4.38 4.40 7.51
C ASN A 30 -4.07 3.44 6.35
N THR A 31 -4.62 2.24 6.35
CA THR A 31 -4.30 1.24 5.33
C THR A 31 -5.56 0.72 4.66
N HIS A 32 -5.61 0.84 3.35
CA HIS A 32 -6.73 0.38 2.54
C HIS A 32 -6.22 -0.62 1.51
N VAL A 33 -6.92 -1.73 1.36
CA VAL A 33 -6.57 -2.77 0.40
C VAL A 33 -7.72 -2.95 -0.57
N SER A 34 -7.41 -2.91 -1.86
CA SER A 34 -8.39 -3.12 -2.92
C SER A 34 -8.25 -4.54 -3.45
N TYR A 35 -9.38 -5.20 -3.68
CA TYR A 35 -9.42 -6.59 -4.10
C TYR A 35 -10.14 -6.74 -5.43
N ALA A 36 -9.68 -7.70 -6.23
CA ALA A 36 -10.36 -8.09 -7.45
C ALA A 36 -11.54 -9.01 -7.12
N ALA A 37 -12.37 -9.27 -8.14
CA ALA A 37 -13.54 -10.13 -7.97
C ALA A 37 -13.16 -11.54 -7.54
N ASP A 38 -11.96 -12.00 -7.86
CA ASP A 38 -11.50 -13.34 -7.50
C ASP A 38 -10.92 -13.39 -6.07
N GLY A 39 -10.95 -12.28 -5.35
CA GLY A 39 -10.49 -12.23 -3.96
C GLY A 39 -9.02 -11.90 -3.79
N THR A 40 -8.27 -11.73 -4.89
CA THR A 40 -6.84 -11.40 -4.77
C THR A 40 -6.65 -9.90 -4.56
N ALA A 41 -5.61 -9.52 -3.82
CA ALA A 41 -5.31 -8.12 -3.57
C ALA A 41 -4.75 -7.48 -4.86
N VAL A 42 -5.26 -6.30 -5.19
CA VAL A 42 -4.86 -5.55 -6.38
C VAL A 42 -3.94 -4.40 -5.99
N GLU A 43 -4.30 -3.70 -4.93
CA GLU A 43 -3.59 -2.48 -4.56
C GLU A 43 -3.67 -2.26 -3.06
N VAL A 44 -2.58 -1.74 -2.49
CA VAL A 44 -2.54 -1.35 -1.09
C VAL A 44 -2.20 0.13 -1.03
N VAL A 45 -2.97 0.90 -0.27
CA VAL A 45 -2.75 2.32 -0.08
C VAL A 45 -2.51 2.57 1.40
N VAL A 46 -1.39 3.20 1.74
CA VAL A 46 -1.05 3.54 3.11
C VAL A 46 -1.00 5.05 3.24
N LEU A 47 -1.88 5.61 4.06
CA LEU A 47 -1.91 7.03 4.36
C LEU A 47 -0.94 7.32 5.50
N ASP A 48 -0.37 8.52 5.52
CA ASP A 48 0.62 8.90 6.52
C ASP A 48 1.74 7.84 6.62
N ALA A 49 2.23 7.41 5.46
CA ALA A 49 3.14 6.28 5.39
C ALA A 49 4.43 6.53 6.16
N HIS A 50 5.04 7.69 5.99
CA HIS A 50 6.27 8.03 6.70
C HIS A 50 5.99 8.28 8.18
N ALA A 51 4.91 9.02 8.46
CA ALA A 51 4.55 9.35 9.84
C ALA A 51 4.20 8.12 10.66
N SER A 52 3.61 7.10 10.03
CA SER A 52 3.23 5.87 10.73
C SER A 52 4.37 4.84 10.78
N GLY A 53 5.49 5.13 10.15
CA GLY A 53 6.64 4.23 10.15
C GLY A 53 6.60 3.16 9.08
N ALA A 54 5.68 3.25 8.12
CA ALA A 54 5.56 2.22 7.08
C ALA A 54 6.69 2.29 6.07
N LEU A 55 7.16 3.50 5.75
CA LEU A 55 8.19 3.67 4.73
C LEU A 55 9.54 3.09 5.11
N PRO A 56 10.04 3.36 6.31
CA PRO A 56 11.38 2.87 6.63
C PRO A 56 11.50 1.38 6.64
N VAL A 57 10.44 0.78 6.50
CA VAL A 57 10.51 -0.64 6.36
C VAL A 57 11.47 -0.98 5.28
N GLU A 58 11.69 0.12 4.66
CA GLU A 58 12.67 0.12 3.78
C GLU A 58 13.95 -0.23 4.19
N VAL A 59 13.50 -0.05 4.61
CA VAL A 59 14.20 -0.22 4.65
C VAL A 59 14.81 -0.66 5.06
N ALA A 60 14.73 -0.62 5.33
CA ALA A 60 15.27 -1.08 5.80
C ALA A 60 15.63 -1.63 5.68
N HIS A 61 15.42 -1.62 5.69
CA HIS A 61 15.80 -2.08 5.68
C HIS A 61 16.23 -2.56 5.32
N GLY A 62 16.07 -2.46 5.17
CA GLY A 62 16.58 -2.95 5.03
C GLY A 62 16.83 -3.62 5.34
N ARG A 63 16.86 -3.81 5.81
CA ARG A 63 17.13 -4.49 6.31
C ARG A 63 17.06 -5.40 6.43
N ALA A 64 16.85 -5.49 6.41
CA ALA A 64 16.78 -6.19 6.52
C ALA A 64 16.95 -6.66 6.57
N ALA A 65 16.97 -6.81 6.62
CA ALA A 65 17.09 -7.20 6.71
C ALA A 65 17.32 -7.41 6.77
#